data_9b1e4aebc81cff766dfbe49c6639cbbe
#
_entry.id   9b1e4aebc81cff766dfbe49c6639cbbe
#
_cell.length_a   1.000
_cell.length_b   1.000
_cell.length_c   1.000
_cell.angle_alpha   90.00
_cell.angle_beta   90.00
_cell.angle_gamma   90.00
#
_symmetry.space_group_name_H-M   'P 1'
#
loop_
_entity.id
_entity.type
_entity.pdbx_description
1 polymer ?
#
loop_
_entity_poly.entity_id
_entity_poly.type
_entity_poly.pdbx_seq_one_letter_code
_entity_poly.pdbx_strand_id
1 'polypeptide(L)'
;MSDKLEIVLVDENDKEIWLGEKMDAHQKWLLHRAISVLTLNSKWEMLLQQRALNKYHCGWLWSNATCTHPFLNESNIDAAHRRLQEEMWFDTELKEIFEFRYTAHFDNWLTENEYDHVFLWYYDWEINFNSDEVADYKWIWIEELKKDIVENPDSYTQWFKIILDKYFQLR
;
A
#
# COMPACT_ATOMS: atom_id res chain seq x y z
N MET A 1 22.62 -14.91 3.80
CA MET A 1 21.30 -15.57 4.00
C MET A 1 20.29 -14.48 3.76
N SER A 2 19.45 -14.57 2.76
CA SER A 2 18.35 -13.59 2.61
C SER A 2 17.43 -13.82 3.80
N ASP A 3 17.33 -12.85 4.68
CA ASP A 3 16.35 -12.87 5.76
C ASP A 3 14.98 -13.01 5.09
N LYS A 4 14.37 -14.18 5.24
CA LYS A 4 13.03 -14.43 4.71
C LYS A 4 12.08 -13.57 5.51
N LEU A 5 11.47 -12.62 4.83
CA LEU A 5 10.48 -11.73 5.44
C LEU A 5 9.22 -12.54 5.77
N GLU A 6 8.89 -12.65 7.04
CA GLU A 6 7.66 -13.28 7.52
C GLU A 6 6.52 -12.27 7.59
N ILE A 7 5.33 -12.70 7.19
CA ILE A 7 4.10 -11.91 7.21
C ILE A 7 2.99 -12.67 7.93
N VAL A 8 2.01 -11.94 8.44
CA VAL A 8 0.89 -12.49 9.22
C VAL A 8 -0.17 -13.05 8.27
N LEU A 9 -0.39 -14.37 8.33
CA LEU A 9 -1.50 -15.04 7.65
C LEU A 9 -2.76 -14.93 8.51
N VAL A 10 -3.90 -14.66 7.86
CA VAL A 10 -5.18 -14.44 8.55
C VAL A 10 -6.29 -15.28 7.95
N ASP A 11 -7.38 -15.44 8.69
CA ASP A 11 -8.63 -15.99 8.19
C ASP A 11 -9.53 -14.89 7.57
N GLU A 12 -10.73 -15.26 7.15
CA GLU A 12 -11.70 -14.36 6.50
C GLU A 12 -12.21 -13.22 7.42
N ASN A 13 -11.96 -13.32 8.73
CA ASN A 13 -12.32 -12.35 9.74
C ASN A 13 -11.10 -11.59 10.30
N ASP A 14 -9.99 -11.58 9.56
CA ASP A 14 -8.71 -10.98 9.96
C ASP A 14 -8.10 -11.57 11.25
N LYS A 15 -8.50 -12.76 11.64
CA LYS A 15 -7.90 -13.44 12.78
C LYS A 15 -6.59 -14.10 12.37
N GLU A 16 -5.53 -13.82 13.11
CA GLU A 16 -4.23 -14.44 12.88
C GLU A 16 -4.29 -15.96 12.99
N ILE A 17 -3.77 -16.64 11.96
CA ILE A 17 -3.73 -18.11 11.88
C ILE A 17 -2.30 -18.60 12.04
N TRP A 18 -1.34 -17.96 11.34
CA TRP A 18 0.06 -18.39 11.29
C TRP A 18 0.96 -17.27 10.74
N LEU A 19 2.27 -17.54 10.72
CA LEU A 19 3.25 -16.77 9.96
C LEU A 19 3.62 -17.50 8.68
N GLY A 20 3.66 -16.77 7.57
CA GLY A 20 4.12 -17.27 6.28
C GLY A 20 5.32 -16.49 5.77
N GLU A 21 6.19 -17.17 5.04
CA GLU A 21 7.23 -16.46 4.28
C GLU A 21 6.53 -15.66 3.17
N LYS A 22 6.91 -14.39 3.01
CA LYS A 22 6.22 -13.44 2.12
C LYS A 22 6.06 -13.96 0.70
N MET A 23 7.13 -14.43 0.07
CA MET A 23 7.07 -14.92 -1.31
C MET A 23 6.23 -16.18 -1.45
N ASP A 24 6.31 -17.08 -0.47
CA ASP A 24 5.47 -18.27 -0.40
C ASP A 24 3.98 -17.91 -0.30
N ALA A 25 3.62 -16.91 0.51
CA ALA A 25 2.24 -16.45 0.65
C ALA A 25 1.69 -15.93 -0.68
N HIS A 26 2.45 -15.10 -1.40
CA HIS A 26 2.06 -14.57 -2.71
C HIS A 26 1.98 -15.66 -3.79
N GLN A 27 2.89 -16.65 -3.79
CA GLN A 27 2.87 -17.76 -4.75
C GLN A 27 1.76 -18.75 -4.48
N LYS A 28 1.40 -19.00 -3.22
CA LYS A 28 0.38 -19.96 -2.79
C LYS A 28 -0.99 -19.32 -2.57
N TRP A 29 -1.13 -18.01 -2.83
CA TRP A 29 -2.37 -17.25 -2.69
C TRP A 29 -2.93 -17.26 -1.27
N LEU A 30 -2.06 -17.32 -0.27
CA LEU A 30 -2.48 -17.35 1.12
C LEU A 30 -2.99 -15.97 1.53
N LEU A 31 -4.13 -15.94 2.21
CA LEU A 31 -4.68 -14.71 2.74
C LEU A 31 -3.79 -14.18 3.86
N HIS A 32 -3.32 -12.96 3.70
CA HIS A 32 -2.42 -12.32 4.65
C HIS A 32 -2.81 -10.86 4.89
N ARG A 33 -2.37 -10.32 6.03
CA ARG A 33 -2.68 -8.95 6.43
C ARG A 33 -1.80 -7.96 5.70
N ALA A 34 -2.42 -6.88 5.23
CA ALA A 34 -1.76 -5.78 4.58
C ALA A 34 -2.20 -4.43 5.15
N ILE A 35 -1.36 -3.42 4.93
CA ILE A 35 -1.57 -2.04 5.35
C ILE A 35 -1.37 -1.13 4.16
N SER A 36 -2.32 -0.22 3.96
CA SER A 36 -2.22 0.83 2.95
C SER A 36 -2.39 2.21 3.59
N VAL A 37 -1.56 3.16 3.21
CA VAL A 37 -1.65 4.55 3.69
C VAL A 37 -2.01 5.47 2.53
N LEU A 38 -3.08 6.23 2.70
CA LEU A 38 -3.45 7.36 1.86
C LEU A 38 -3.05 8.65 2.58
N THR A 39 -2.47 9.60 1.87
CA THR A 39 -2.12 10.91 2.43
C THR A 39 -2.68 12.01 1.56
N LEU A 40 -3.38 12.95 2.18
CA LEU A 40 -3.89 14.16 1.54
C LEU A 40 -3.14 15.39 2.05
N ASN A 41 -3.13 16.46 1.27
CA ASN A 41 -2.73 17.77 1.76
C ASN A 41 -3.93 18.70 2.00
N SER A 42 -3.70 19.87 2.55
CA SER A 42 -4.75 20.88 2.81
C SER A 42 -5.44 21.40 1.55
N LYS A 43 -4.89 21.14 0.37
CA LYS A 43 -5.46 21.47 -0.93
C LYS A 43 -6.32 20.35 -1.52
N TRP A 44 -6.51 19.24 -0.80
CA TRP A 44 -7.21 18.04 -1.28
C TRP A 44 -6.51 17.34 -2.46
N GLU A 45 -5.19 17.45 -2.52
CA GLU A 45 -4.37 16.63 -3.39
C GLU A 45 -3.96 15.35 -2.65
N MET A 46 -3.91 14.24 -3.36
CA MET A 46 -3.44 12.96 -2.85
C MET A 46 -1.97 12.77 -3.16
N LEU A 47 -1.22 12.33 -2.17
CA LEU A 47 0.16 11.92 -2.35
C LEU A 47 0.24 10.58 -3.05
N LEU A 48 0.95 10.54 -4.16
CA LEU A 48 1.33 9.31 -4.84
C LEU A 48 2.84 9.14 -4.78
N GLN A 49 3.29 7.90 -4.60
CA GLN A 49 4.68 7.52 -4.86
C GLN A 49 4.80 6.73 -6.16
N GLN A 50 5.89 6.93 -6.87
CA GLN A 50 6.30 6.04 -7.93
C GLN A 50 7.26 4.99 -7.37
N ARG A 51 6.92 3.73 -7.49
CA ARG A 51 7.72 2.63 -6.94
C ARG A 51 9.08 2.55 -7.63
N ALA A 52 10.15 2.29 -6.87
CA ALA A 52 11.47 2.09 -7.44
C ALA A 52 11.46 0.98 -8.51
N LEU A 53 12.27 1.14 -9.56
CA LEU A 53 12.28 0.24 -10.71
C LEU A 53 12.67 -1.21 -10.35
N ASN A 54 13.52 -1.38 -9.34
CA ASN A 54 14.05 -2.66 -8.88
C ASN A 54 13.10 -3.45 -7.95
N LYS A 55 11.88 -2.99 -7.73
CA LYS A 55 10.88 -3.75 -6.95
C LYS A 55 10.54 -5.06 -7.64
N TYR A 56 10.35 -6.13 -6.88
CA TYR A 56 10.10 -7.49 -7.38
C TYR A 56 8.79 -7.63 -8.18
N HIS A 57 7.82 -6.71 -8.00
CA HIS A 57 6.64 -6.51 -8.85
C HIS A 57 6.23 -5.04 -8.89
N CYS A 58 5.50 -4.66 -9.93
CA CYS A 58 4.93 -3.32 -10.11
C CYS A 58 5.97 -2.19 -9.96
N GLY A 59 7.24 -2.46 -10.28
CA GLY A 59 8.26 -1.41 -10.35
C GLY A 59 7.86 -0.32 -11.34
N TRP A 60 8.18 0.94 -11.05
CA TRP A 60 7.88 2.13 -11.85
C TRP A 60 6.41 2.56 -11.87
N LEU A 61 5.48 1.81 -11.27
CA LEU A 61 4.08 2.20 -11.21
C LEU A 61 3.81 3.19 -10.07
N TRP A 62 2.79 4.03 -10.28
CA TRP A 62 2.26 4.92 -9.27
C TRP A 62 1.38 4.15 -8.29
N SER A 63 1.49 4.50 -7.01
CA SER A 63 0.74 3.90 -5.91
C SER A 63 0.39 4.95 -4.85
N ASN A 64 -0.35 4.56 -3.82
CA ASN A 64 -0.58 5.35 -2.61
C ASN A 64 0.71 5.64 -1.85
N ALA A 65 0.63 6.44 -0.78
CA ALA A 65 1.80 6.93 -0.04
C ALA A 65 2.72 5.79 0.43
N THR A 66 2.17 4.69 0.95
CA THR A 66 2.93 3.46 1.23
C THR A 66 2.00 2.25 1.41
N CYS A 67 2.57 1.04 1.24
CA CYS A 67 1.94 -0.24 1.56
C CYS A 67 2.94 -1.16 2.24
N THR A 68 2.46 -1.99 3.17
CA THR A 68 3.31 -2.95 3.88
C THR A 68 2.54 -4.13 4.44
N HIS A 69 3.25 -5.08 5.01
CA HIS A 69 2.71 -6.15 5.85
C HIS A 69 3.21 -5.94 7.28
N PRO A 70 2.35 -6.06 8.30
CA PRO A 70 2.79 -6.04 9.69
C PRO A 70 3.74 -7.18 10.00
N PHE A 71 4.72 -6.93 10.85
CA PHE A 71 5.54 -7.98 11.44
C PHE A 71 4.79 -8.71 12.55
N LEU A 72 5.32 -9.84 13.00
CA LEU A 72 4.78 -10.54 14.16
C LEU A 72 4.70 -9.62 15.39
N ASN A 73 3.55 -9.55 16.02
CA ASN A 73 3.24 -8.68 17.17
C ASN A 73 3.32 -7.17 16.88
N GLU A 74 3.44 -6.76 15.64
CA GLU A 74 3.32 -5.36 15.25
C GLU A 74 1.85 -5.01 15.05
N SER A 75 1.39 -3.91 15.63
CA SER A 75 0.03 -3.43 15.35
C SER A 75 -0.07 -2.85 13.92
N ASN A 76 -1.29 -2.85 13.36
CA ASN A 76 -1.52 -2.32 12.01
C ASN A 76 -1.07 -0.85 11.90
N ILE A 77 -1.34 -0.06 12.92
CA ILE A 77 -0.96 1.36 12.93
C ILE A 77 0.55 1.56 13.07
N ASP A 78 1.23 0.73 13.88
CA ASP A 78 2.69 0.81 14.01
C ASP A 78 3.37 0.43 12.69
N ALA A 79 2.85 -0.59 11.98
CA ALA A 79 3.32 -0.96 10.64
C ALA A 79 3.15 0.18 9.63
N ALA A 80 2.01 0.89 9.68
CA ALA A 80 1.75 2.04 8.83
C ALA A 80 2.75 3.18 9.09
N HIS A 81 2.96 3.56 10.35
CA HIS A 81 3.95 4.58 10.77
C HIS A 81 5.37 4.17 10.36
N ARG A 82 5.77 2.95 10.69
CA ARG A 82 7.10 2.42 10.32
C ARG A 82 7.35 2.54 8.83
N ARG A 83 6.41 2.06 8.02
CA ARG A 83 6.63 2.02 6.56
C ARG A 83 6.60 3.40 5.93
N LEU A 84 5.78 4.30 6.43
CA LEU A 84 5.75 5.69 6.00
C LEU A 84 7.10 6.38 6.25
N GLN A 85 7.71 6.14 7.41
CA GLN A 85 9.05 6.64 7.73
C GLN A 85 10.15 5.99 6.89
N GLU A 86 10.07 4.67 6.61
CA GLU A 86 11.06 3.94 5.82
C GLU A 86 11.09 4.36 4.35
N GLU A 87 9.93 4.57 3.74
CA GLU A 87 9.81 4.92 2.32
C GLU A 87 9.81 6.42 2.06
N MET A 88 9.03 7.20 2.83
CA MET A 88 8.73 8.60 2.55
C MET A 88 9.39 9.58 3.54
N TRP A 89 10.16 9.08 4.49
CA TRP A 89 10.92 9.83 5.49
C TRP A 89 10.12 10.89 6.26
N PHE A 90 8.82 10.71 6.36
CA PHE A 90 7.97 11.50 7.23
C PHE A 90 7.05 10.61 8.05
N ASP A 91 6.43 11.19 9.05
CA ASP A 91 5.39 10.59 9.85
C ASP A 91 4.29 11.62 10.11
N THR A 92 3.07 11.13 10.34
CA THR A 92 1.92 11.97 10.64
C THR A 92 0.94 11.16 11.49
N GLU A 93 -0.04 11.79 12.09
CA GLU A 93 -1.17 11.08 12.67
C GLU A 93 -1.84 10.22 11.60
N LEU A 94 -2.29 9.02 11.96
CA LEU A 94 -2.95 8.10 11.04
C LEU A 94 -4.27 7.63 11.64
N LYS A 95 -5.30 7.59 10.82
CA LYS A 95 -6.61 7.06 11.20
C LYS A 95 -7.01 5.96 10.22
N GLU A 96 -7.34 4.79 10.74
CA GLU A 96 -7.96 3.74 9.94
C GLU A 96 -9.34 4.20 9.47
N ILE A 97 -9.59 4.09 8.16
CA ILE A 97 -10.83 4.58 7.55
C ILE A 97 -11.71 3.45 7.03
N PHE A 98 -11.14 2.33 6.64
CA PHE A 98 -11.83 1.08 6.32
C PHE A 98 -10.83 -0.05 6.19
N GLU A 99 -11.37 -1.28 6.21
CA GLU A 99 -10.66 -2.52 5.92
C GLU A 99 -11.43 -3.32 4.87
N PHE A 100 -10.74 -4.16 4.11
CA PHE A 100 -11.39 -4.99 3.11
C PHE A 100 -10.48 -6.10 2.62
N ARG A 101 -11.09 -7.13 2.04
CA ARG A 101 -10.36 -8.18 1.37
C ARG A 101 -10.36 -7.96 -0.15
N TYR A 102 -9.22 -8.20 -0.78
CA TYR A 102 -9.10 -8.23 -2.24
C TYR A 102 -8.13 -9.31 -2.71
N THR A 103 -8.22 -9.62 -4.00
CA THR A 103 -7.28 -10.50 -4.70
C THR A 103 -6.88 -9.84 -6.00
N ALA A 104 -5.57 -9.79 -6.29
CA ALA A 104 -5.03 -9.28 -7.55
C ALA A 104 -3.96 -10.25 -8.08
N HIS A 105 -4.09 -10.64 -9.34
CA HIS A 105 -3.15 -11.54 -10.01
C HIS A 105 -2.17 -10.76 -10.88
N PHE A 106 -0.92 -11.20 -10.89
CA PHE A 106 0.15 -10.61 -11.70
C PHE A 106 0.70 -11.63 -12.71
N ASP A 107 1.28 -11.13 -13.80
CA ASP A 107 1.81 -11.99 -14.89
C ASP A 107 2.99 -12.86 -14.46
N ASN A 108 3.64 -12.56 -13.35
CA ASN A 108 4.80 -13.29 -12.80
C ASN A 108 4.42 -14.39 -11.78
N TRP A 109 3.21 -14.94 -11.84
CA TRP A 109 2.69 -16.00 -10.94
C TRP A 109 2.54 -15.58 -9.48
N LEU A 110 2.62 -14.29 -9.18
CA LEU A 110 2.34 -13.74 -7.86
C LEU A 110 0.88 -13.32 -7.77
N THR A 111 0.33 -13.42 -6.58
CA THR A 111 -1.03 -12.97 -6.28
C THR A 111 -1.04 -12.26 -4.95
N GLU A 112 -1.55 -11.05 -4.94
CA GLU A 112 -1.97 -10.41 -3.70
C GLU A 112 -3.33 -11.01 -3.32
N ASN A 113 -3.41 -11.62 -2.14
CA ASN A 113 -4.65 -12.04 -1.51
C ASN A 113 -4.62 -11.50 -0.09
N GLU A 114 -5.11 -10.29 0.05
CA GLU A 114 -4.87 -9.47 1.23
C GLU A 114 -6.16 -9.11 1.97
N TYR A 115 -6.04 -9.08 3.28
CA TYR A 115 -6.94 -8.35 4.17
C TYR A 115 -6.27 -7.03 4.49
N ASP A 116 -6.67 -5.98 3.79
CA ASP A 116 -5.98 -4.68 3.77
C ASP A 116 -6.67 -3.68 4.69
N HIS A 117 -5.91 -3.10 5.61
CA HIS A 117 -6.30 -2.02 6.51
C HIS A 117 -5.83 -0.68 5.93
N VAL A 118 -6.77 0.19 5.61
CA VAL A 118 -6.48 1.45 4.95
C VAL A 118 -6.51 2.59 5.95
N PHE A 119 -5.38 3.28 6.06
CA PHE A 119 -5.19 4.46 6.89
C PHE A 119 -5.16 5.71 6.04
N LEU A 120 -5.60 6.83 6.61
CA LEU A 120 -5.57 8.13 5.96
C LEU A 120 -5.26 9.22 6.98
N TRP A 121 -4.44 10.20 6.56
CA TRP A 121 -4.28 11.47 7.26
C TRP A 121 -3.78 12.57 6.32
N TYR A 122 -3.48 13.74 6.89
CA TYR A 122 -3.07 14.93 6.17
C TYR A 122 -1.61 15.25 6.42
N TYR A 123 -0.90 15.74 5.38
CA TYR A 123 0.48 16.17 5.44
C TYR A 123 0.73 17.30 4.44
N ASP A 124 1.32 18.42 4.89
CA ASP A 124 1.47 19.65 4.09
C ASP A 124 2.93 20.09 3.90
N TRP A 125 3.89 19.34 4.45
CA TRP A 125 5.29 19.74 4.40
C TRP A 125 6.02 19.09 3.22
N GLU A 126 7.27 19.53 3.01
CA GLU A 126 8.17 18.96 2.01
C GLU A 126 8.41 17.46 2.29
N ILE A 127 8.41 16.68 1.22
CA ILE A 127 8.64 15.24 1.28
C ILE A 127 10.03 14.93 0.76
N ASN A 128 10.77 14.18 1.55
CA ASN A 128 11.95 13.46 1.13
C ASN A 128 11.65 11.96 1.18
N PHE A 129 12.36 11.15 0.41
CA PHE A 129 12.05 9.73 0.31
C PHE A 129 13.31 8.86 0.14
N ASN A 130 13.16 7.59 0.43
CA ASN A 130 14.19 6.58 0.25
C ASN A 130 14.25 6.17 -1.24
N SER A 131 15.31 6.54 -1.93
CA SER A 131 15.49 6.24 -3.36
C SER A 131 15.62 4.75 -3.69
N ASP A 132 15.90 3.88 -2.71
CA ASP A 132 15.91 2.43 -2.91
C ASP A 132 14.49 1.84 -2.98
N GLU A 133 13.51 2.56 -2.44
CA GLU A 133 12.11 2.15 -2.34
C GLU A 133 11.20 2.93 -3.30
N VAL A 134 11.47 4.21 -3.49
CA VAL A 134 10.64 5.20 -4.20
C VAL A 134 11.48 5.88 -5.27
N ALA A 135 11.00 5.92 -6.51
CA ALA A 135 11.67 6.61 -7.62
C ALA A 135 11.29 8.09 -7.69
N ASP A 136 10.04 8.42 -7.39
CA ASP A 136 9.50 9.78 -7.45
C ASP A 136 8.22 9.89 -6.60
N TYR A 137 7.75 11.10 -6.35
CA TYR A 137 6.45 11.36 -5.76
C TYR A 137 5.75 12.53 -6.45
N LYS A 138 4.43 12.58 -6.33
CA LYS A 138 3.62 13.72 -6.78
C LYS A 138 2.41 13.92 -5.89
N TRP A 139 1.97 15.19 -5.81
CA TRP A 139 0.64 15.55 -5.35
C TRP A 139 -0.27 15.70 -6.55
N ILE A 140 -1.48 15.13 -6.48
CA ILE A 140 -2.44 15.18 -7.57
C ILE A 140 -3.86 15.46 -7.02
N TRP A 141 -4.59 16.34 -7.67
CA TRP A 141 -5.99 16.59 -7.36
C TRP A 141 -6.83 15.34 -7.51
N ILE A 142 -7.72 15.07 -6.54
CA ILE A 142 -8.56 13.87 -6.55
C ILE A 142 -9.35 13.72 -7.86
N GLU A 143 -9.92 14.81 -8.37
CA GLU A 143 -10.68 14.76 -9.62
C GLU A 143 -9.79 14.54 -10.87
N GLU A 144 -8.56 14.98 -10.83
CA GLU A 144 -7.56 14.70 -11.86
C GLU A 144 -7.10 13.25 -11.79
N LEU A 145 -6.83 12.74 -10.58
CA LEU A 145 -6.46 11.35 -10.34
C LEU A 145 -7.53 10.38 -10.86
N LYS A 146 -8.82 10.66 -10.62
CA LYS A 146 -9.94 9.85 -11.14
C LYS A 146 -9.92 9.74 -12.67
N LYS A 147 -9.61 10.83 -13.36
CA LYS A 147 -9.51 10.86 -14.83
C LYS A 147 -8.28 10.12 -15.30
N ASP A 148 -7.13 10.39 -14.69
CA ASP A 148 -5.86 9.81 -15.10
C ASP A 148 -5.84 8.28 -14.92
N ILE A 149 -6.45 7.75 -13.86
CA ILE A 149 -6.60 6.29 -13.66
C ILE A 149 -7.45 5.63 -14.77
N VAL A 150 -8.47 6.33 -15.26
CA VAL A 150 -9.32 5.81 -16.37
C VAL A 150 -8.57 5.88 -17.68
N GLU A 151 -7.84 6.94 -17.93
CA GLU A 151 -7.10 7.18 -19.19
C GLU A 151 -5.80 6.35 -19.25
N ASN A 152 -5.12 6.17 -18.13
CA ASN A 152 -3.81 5.54 -18.00
C ASN A 152 -3.78 4.42 -16.93
N PRO A 153 -4.69 3.42 -16.96
CA PRO A 153 -4.83 2.43 -15.89
C PRO A 153 -3.58 1.59 -15.63
N ASP A 154 -2.75 1.39 -16.64
CA ASP A 154 -1.51 0.61 -16.56
C ASP A 154 -0.35 1.36 -15.88
N SER A 155 -0.53 2.66 -15.63
CA SER A 155 0.44 3.47 -14.88
C SER A 155 0.30 3.32 -13.36
N TYR A 156 -0.72 2.62 -12.89
CA TYR A 156 -1.07 2.50 -11.48
C TYR A 156 -1.07 1.04 -10.99
N THR A 157 -0.69 0.84 -9.74
CA THR A 157 -0.75 -0.49 -9.14
C THR A 157 -2.20 -0.99 -9.00
N GLN A 158 -2.39 -2.31 -9.07
CA GLN A 158 -3.73 -2.92 -8.99
C GLN A 158 -4.43 -2.61 -7.67
N TRP A 159 -3.72 -2.80 -6.54
CA TRP A 159 -4.29 -2.54 -5.21
C TRP A 159 -4.70 -1.08 -5.04
N PHE A 160 -3.89 -0.11 -5.52
CA PHE A 160 -4.22 1.30 -5.40
C PHE A 160 -5.51 1.65 -6.14
N LYS A 161 -5.74 1.10 -7.33
CA LYS A 161 -7.01 1.28 -8.06
C LYS A 161 -8.20 0.75 -7.27
N ILE A 162 -8.05 -0.42 -6.62
CA ILE A 162 -9.10 -1.03 -5.80
C ILE A 162 -9.37 -0.20 -4.53
N ILE A 163 -8.32 0.25 -3.84
CA ILE A 163 -8.42 1.11 -2.66
C ILE A 163 -9.16 2.41 -2.99
N LEU A 164 -8.80 3.06 -4.10
CA LEU A 164 -9.44 4.31 -4.52
C LEU A 164 -10.91 4.13 -4.86
N ASP A 165 -11.27 3.07 -5.57
CA ASP A 165 -12.67 2.77 -5.87
C ASP A 165 -13.49 2.66 -4.58
N LYS A 166 -13.01 1.91 -3.59
CA LYS A 166 -13.65 1.81 -2.27
C LYS A 166 -13.68 3.14 -1.53
N TYR A 167 -12.59 3.88 -1.52
CA TYR A 167 -12.51 5.19 -0.88
C TYR A 167 -13.56 6.17 -1.43
N PHE A 168 -13.78 6.16 -2.74
CA PHE A 168 -14.78 7.02 -3.37
C PHE A 168 -16.23 6.54 -3.17
N GLN A 169 -16.45 5.24 -2.97
CA GLN A 169 -17.79 4.72 -2.63
C GLN A 169 -18.24 5.07 -1.20
N LEU A 170 -17.29 5.32 -0.30
CA LEU A 170 -17.57 5.68 1.10
C LEU A 170 -17.82 7.18 1.33
N ARG A 171 -17.65 8.02 0.32
CA ARG A 171 -17.83 9.47 0.37
C ARG A 171 -18.96 9.94 -0.53
#